data_5d2ee6f0c14516d215fa263f2ddc33b8
#
_entry.id   5d2ee6f0c14516d215fa263f2ddc33b8
#
_cell.length_a   1.000
_cell.length_b   1.000
_cell.length_c   1.000
_cell.angle_alpha   90.00
_cell.angle_beta   90.00
_cell.angle_gamma   90.00
#
_symmetry.space_group_name_H-M   'P 1'
#
loop_
_entity.id
_entity.type
_entity.pdbx_description
1 polymer ?
#
loop_
_entity_poly.entity_id
_entity_poly.type
_entity_poly.pdbx_seq_one_letter_code
_entity_poly.pdbx_strand_id
1 'polypeptide(L)'
;AMKAAGFPPAPWVDEMLVNGHMTFYQYEGESKVGVYNPGQGEYEAIERPAAFITLKEQPIISKNPGATLRDMGDGVACVEFHTKMNVIEDDLMTIFEEGLDRAENEFDGLVIGNEADNFCAGANLFVAVMAAQNEMWDEIDAELKRIQDINMRMRYFPKPVVVAPVGFAFGGGAEIVMHGSRVVSAAELYIGQVESGPGVIPAAGGVKELLRRVLNPPMRAENAEALPFLQQVLLTIFMAKVATSAEEARQVGFLTESDRVVMNRDHLLAEAKSEVLHMVKSGYKPPLPEKIYACGRDALAAIRAQIYMFLEGKYMSEHDAKIAEKLGYVMTGGELSQPTWVEEQY
;
A
#
# COMPACT_ATOMS: atom_id res chain seq x y z
N ALA A 1 31.99 -29.95 -3.35
CA ALA A 1 32.64 -28.65 -3.63
C ALA A 1 33.39 -28.14 -2.40
N MET A 2 32.76 -27.95 -1.21
CA MET A 2 33.43 -27.40 -0.01
C MET A 2 34.62 -28.23 0.46
N LYS A 3 34.49 -29.57 0.58
CA LYS A 3 35.61 -30.47 0.95
C LYS A 3 36.80 -30.35 -0.01
N ALA A 4 36.53 -30.24 -1.32
CA ALA A 4 37.58 -30.10 -2.33
C ALA A 4 38.26 -28.71 -2.30
N ALA A 5 37.61 -27.71 -1.75
CA ALA A 5 38.12 -26.34 -1.57
C ALA A 5 38.84 -26.14 -0.21
N GLY A 6 39.01 -27.19 0.60
CA GLY A 6 39.69 -27.12 1.90
C GLY A 6 38.81 -26.65 3.06
N PHE A 7 37.49 -26.54 2.85
CA PHE A 7 36.51 -26.19 3.87
C PHE A 7 35.59 -27.38 4.17
N PRO A 8 36.01 -28.38 4.97
CA PRO A 8 35.14 -29.50 5.29
C PRO A 8 33.92 -29.02 6.09
N PRO A 9 32.71 -29.52 5.81
CA PRO A 9 31.54 -29.25 6.64
C PRO A 9 31.75 -29.80 8.05
N ALA A 10 30.97 -29.34 9.01
CA ALA A 10 30.99 -29.90 10.36
C ALA A 10 30.61 -31.38 10.32
N PRO A 11 31.17 -32.22 11.24
CA PRO A 11 30.96 -33.68 11.23
C PRO A 11 29.49 -34.09 11.20
N TRP A 12 28.63 -33.40 11.92
CA TRP A 12 27.20 -33.68 11.98
C TRP A 12 26.48 -33.55 10.60
N VAL A 13 27.05 -32.79 9.66
CA VAL A 13 26.48 -32.69 8.30
C VAL A 13 26.62 -33.98 7.54
N ASP A 14 27.80 -34.68 7.70
CA ASP A 14 28.01 -35.98 7.10
C ASP A 14 27.08 -37.01 7.74
N GLU A 15 26.90 -36.97 9.07
CA GLU A 15 25.98 -37.85 9.82
C GLU A 15 24.53 -37.62 9.38
N MET A 16 24.10 -36.38 9.23
CA MET A 16 22.77 -36.01 8.73
C MET A 16 22.50 -36.64 7.36
N LEU A 17 23.46 -36.52 6.43
CA LEU A 17 23.33 -37.09 5.09
C LEU A 17 23.32 -38.62 5.07
N VAL A 18 24.15 -39.25 5.91
CA VAL A 18 24.21 -40.73 6.06
C VAL A 18 22.90 -41.27 6.62
N ASN A 19 22.25 -40.53 7.52
CA ASN A 19 20.96 -40.88 8.11
C ASN A 19 19.77 -40.57 7.17
N GLY A 20 20.04 -40.15 5.93
CA GLY A 20 18.98 -39.88 4.91
C GLY A 20 18.35 -38.52 4.99
N HIS A 21 18.84 -37.65 5.86
CA HIS A 21 18.35 -36.26 5.95
C HIS A 21 19.11 -35.37 4.96
N MET A 22 18.48 -35.05 3.81
CA MET A 22 19.14 -34.37 2.70
C MET A 22 19.16 -32.85 2.84
N THR A 23 18.38 -32.29 3.75
CA THR A 23 18.24 -30.85 3.98
C THR A 23 18.23 -30.51 5.46
N PHE A 24 18.74 -29.33 5.84
CA PHE A 24 18.75 -28.87 7.22
C PHE A 24 17.33 -28.57 7.76
N TYR A 25 16.41 -28.15 6.87
CA TYR A 25 15.00 -27.98 7.22
C TYR A 25 14.16 -29.12 6.63
N GLN A 26 13.21 -29.60 7.41
CA GLN A 26 12.16 -30.48 6.93
C GLN A 26 11.04 -29.64 6.33
N TYR A 27 10.55 -30.06 5.16
CA TYR A 27 9.47 -29.35 4.44
C TYR A 27 8.27 -30.26 4.27
N GLU A 28 7.08 -29.67 4.43
CA GLU A 28 5.80 -30.21 3.95
C GLU A 28 5.23 -29.22 2.93
N GLY A 29 5.31 -29.58 1.64
CA GLY A 29 5.06 -28.62 0.56
C GLY A 29 6.09 -27.48 0.55
N GLU A 30 5.65 -26.23 0.66
CA GLU A 30 6.52 -25.06 0.78
C GLU A 30 6.83 -24.68 2.24
N SER A 31 6.20 -25.35 3.22
CA SER A 31 6.31 -25.03 4.64
C SER A 31 7.49 -25.71 5.30
N LYS A 32 8.27 -24.94 6.08
CA LYS A 32 9.31 -25.47 6.96
C LYS A 32 8.65 -25.96 8.26
N VAL A 33 8.57 -27.27 8.43
CA VAL A 33 7.92 -27.90 9.61
C VAL A 33 8.91 -28.40 10.65
N GLY A 34 10.18 -28.60 10.28
CA GLY A 34 11.20 -29.07 11.19
C GLY A 34 12.59 -28.48 10.90
N VAL A 35 13.45 -28.49 11.89
CA VAL A 35 14.87 -28.15 11.82
C VAL A 35 15.70 -29.32 12.33
N TYR A 36 16.76 -29.69 11.60
CA TYR A 36 17.64 -30.75 12.03
C TYR A 36 18.39 -30.38 13.29
N ASN A 37 18.22 -31.19 14.36
CA ASN A 37 18.97 -31.06 15.61
C ASN A 37 20.22 -31.97 15.57
N PRO A 38 21.42 -31.40 15.42
CA PRO A 38 22.65 -32.22 15.39
C PRO A 38 22.94 -33.03 16.69
N GLY A 39 22.36 -32.57 17.81
CA GLY A 39 22.53 -33.26 19.09
C GLY A 39 21.67 -34.51 19.25
N GLN A 40 20.53 -34.56 18.55
CA GLN A 40 19.58 -35.68 18.56
C GLN A 40 19.69 -36.54 17.30
N GLY A 41 20.23 -36.02 16.20
CA GLY A 41 20.34 -36.69 14.92
C GLY A 41 19.02 -36.78 14.12
N GLU A 42 18.01 -36.02 14.52
CA GLU A 42 16.65 -36.04 13.95
C GLU A 42 16.11 -34.62 13.75
N TYR A 43 14.96 -34.48 13.04
CA TYR A 43 14.27 -33.22 12.94
C TYR A 43 13.43 -32.94 14.18
N GLU A 44 13.60 -31.75 14.72
CA GLU A 44 12.70 -31.19 15.72
C GLU A 44 11.62 -30.30 15.02
N ALA A 45 10.39 -30.41 15.50
CA ALA A 45 9.32 -29.56 15.01
C ALA A 45 9.62 -28.06 15.25
N ILE A 46 9.39 -27.23 14.26
CA ILE A 46 9.48 -25.77 14.43
C ILE A 46 8.21 -25.32 15.13
N GLU A 47 8.32 -25.02 16.44
CA GLU A 47 7.24 -24.38 17.17
C GLU A 47 7.13 -22.91 16.76
N ARG A 48 5.94 -22.52 16.29
CA ARG A 48 5.65 -21.12 15.94
C ARG A 48 4.62 -20.56 16.92
N PRO A 49 4.89 -19.37 17.49
CA PRO A 49 3.86 -18.68 18.28
C PRO A 49 2.61 -18.44 17.43
N ALA A 50 1.44 -18.52 18.04
CA ALA A 50 0.15 -18.23 17.36
C ALA A 50 0.10 -16.81 16.75
N ALA A 51 0.94 -15.90 17.24
CA ALA A 51 1.13 -14.54 16.70
C ALA A 51 1.97 -14.48 15.40
N PHE A 52 2.36 -15.63 14.83
CA PHE A 52 3.20 -15.71 13.65
C PHE A 52 2.40 -16.34 12.50
N ILE A 53 2.16 -15.59 11.45
CA ILE A 53 1.53 -16.11 10.23
C ILE A 53 2.54 -16.04 9.09
N THR A 54 2.80 -17.17 8.46
CA THR A 54 3.56 -17.26 7.22
C THR A 54 2.59 -17.50 6.08
N LEU A 55 2.53 -16.58 5.11
CA LEU A 55 1.59 -16.66 3.99
C LEU A 55 1.82 -17.91 3.14
N LYS A 56 3.09 -18.29 2.92
CA LYS A 56 3.44 -19.50 2.15
C LYS A 56 2.85 -20.80 2.72
N GLU A 57 2.48 -20.81 4.00
CA GLU A 57 1.86 -21.94 4.68
C GLU A 57 0.34 -21.90 4.63
N GLN A 58 -0.24 -20.76 4.20
CA GLN A 58 -1.68 -20.62 4.10
C GLN A 58 -2.20 -21.20 2.78
N PRO A 59 -3.38 -21.84 2.80
CA PRO A 59 -3.99 -22.39 1.59
C PRO A 59 -4.15 -21.34 0.48
N ILE A 60 -3.86 -21.75 -0.74
CA ILE A 60 -4.04 -20.92 -1.94
C ILE A 60 -5.49 -21.04 -2.40
N ILE A 61 -6.17 -19.91 -2.55
CA ILE A 61 -7.49 -19.82 -3.16
C ILE A 61 -7.35 -19.62 -4.67
N SER A 62 -6.55 -18.63 -5.07
CA SER A 62 -6.25 -18.30 -6.46
C SER A 62 -4.83 -17.73 -6.56
N LYS A 63 -4.20 -17.87 -7.72
CA LYS A 63 -2.82 -17.43 -7.95
C LYS A 63 -2.58 -17.12 -9.41
N ASN A 64 -1.83 -16.04 -9.66
CA ASN A 64 -1.21 -15.74 -10.94
C ASN A 64 0.28 -15.36 -10.74
N PRO A 65 1.04 -14.97 -11.78
CA PRO A 65 2.44 -14.61 -11.62
C PRO A 65 2.70 -13.41 -10.69
N GLY A 66 1.77 -12.47 -10.56
CA GLY A 66 1.96 -11.22 -9.81
C GLY A 66 1.40 -11.23 -8.38
N ALA A 67 0.41 -12.09 -8.09
CA ALA A 67 -0.25 -12.11 -6.79
C ALA A 67 -0.86 -13.46 -6.45
N THR A 68 -1.17 -13.67 -5.16
CA THR A 68 -1.87 -14.85 -4.66
C THR A 68 -2.97 -14.44 -3.69
N LEU A 69 -4.16 -14.99 -3.85
CA LEU A 69 -5.22 -14.91 -2.85
C LEU A 69 -5.11 -16.14 -1.94
N ARG A 70 -5.01 -15.91 -0.64
CA ARG A 70 -4.84 -16.97 0.37
C ARG A 70 -5.94 -16.95 1.41
N ASP A 71 -6.25 -18.13 1.94
CA ASP A 71 -7.10 -18.27 3.11
C ASP A 71 -6.26 -18.23 4.39
N MET A 72 -6.39 -17.18 5.19
CA MET A 72 -5.68 -17.06 6.47
C MET A 72 -6.38 -17.81 7.62
N GLY A 73 -7.50 -18.46 7.34
CA GLY A 73 -8.35 -19.09 8.35
C GLY A 73 -9.26 -18.09 9.08
N ASP A 74 -10.19 -18.61 9.88
CA ASP A 74 -11.17 -17.84 10.68
C ASP A 74 -12.01 -16.85 9.85
N GLY A 75 -12.27 -17.17 8.57
CA GLY A 75 -13.05 -16.30 7.67
C GLY A 75 -12.28 -15.09 7.13
N VAL A 76 -10.95 -15.07 7.19
CA VAL A 76 -10.13 -13.97 6.68
C VAL A 76 -9.32 -14.42 5.47
N ALA A 77 -9.45 -13.71 4.34
CA ALA A 77 -8.60 -13.90 3.17
C ALA A 77 -7.47 -12.87 3.12
N CYS A 78 -6.42 -13.14 2.32
CA CYS A 78 -5.30 -12.23 2.09
C CYS A 78 -4.94 -12.14 0.62
N VAL A 79 -4.84 -10.93 0.08
CA VAL A 79 -4.18 -10.65 -1.20
C VAL A 79 -2.70 -10.42 -0.92
N GLU A 80 -1.86 -11.35 -1.40
CA GLU A 80 -0.41 -11.32 -1.29
C GLU A 80 0.22 -10.87 -2.60
N PHE A 81 1.03 -9.80 -2.55
CA PHE A 81 1.79 -9.29 -3.70
C PHE A 81 3.12 -10.03 -3.82
N HIS A 82 3.55 -10.35 -5.05
CA HIS A 82 4.87 -10.92 -5.30
C HIS A 82 5.46 -10.59 -6.68
N THR A 83 5.03 -9.50 -7.29
CA THR A 83 5.73 -8.90 -8.44
C THR A 83 7.10 -8.38 -8.00
N LYS A 84 8.01 -8.11 -8.95
CA LYS A 84 9.28 -7.47 -8.62
C LYS A 84 9.02 -6.11 -7.97
N MET A 85 9.56 -5.89 -6.75
CA MET A 85 9.30 -4.70 -5.92
C MET A 85 7.81 -4.50 -5.57
N ASN A 86 6.99 -5.52 -5.75
CA ASN A 86 5.55 -5.48 -5.53
C ASN A 86 4.85 -4.32 -6.28
N VAL A 87 5.33 -4.02 -7.51
CA VAL A 87 4.69 -3.01 -8.36
C VAL A 87 3.30 -3.44 -8.79
N ILE A 88 2.44 -2.45 -8.98
CA ILE A 88 1.06 -2.66 -9.44
C ILE A 88 1.10 -2.93 -10.94
N GLU A 89 0.60 -4.10 -11.33
CA GLU A 89 0.46 -4.59 -12.70
C GLU A 89 -0.89 -5.30 -12.84
N ASP A 90 -1.28 -5.64 -14.07
CA ASP A 90 -2.55 -6.30 -14.39
C ASP A 90 -2.80 -7.57 -13.56
N ASP A 91 -1.79 -8.42 -13.40
CA ASP A 91 -1.85 -9.64 -12.58
C ASP A 91 -2.25 -9.33 -11.13
N LEU A 92 -1.66 -8.30 -10.52
CA LEU A 92 -1.99 -7.89 -9.17
C LEU A 92 -3.42 -7.36 -9.08
N MET A 93 -3.83 -6.49 -10.01
CA MET A 93 -5.18 -5.93 -10.03
C MET A 93 -6.24 -7.02 -10.20
N THR A 94 -5.96 -8.03 -11.02
CA THR A 94 -6.86 -9.18 -11.24
C THR A 94 -7.10 -9.97 -9.95
N ILE A 95 -6.04 -10.31 -9.20
CA ILE A 95 -6.18 -10.99 -7.90
C ILE A 95 -6.82 -10.09 -6.84
N PHE A 96 -6.60 -8.78 -6.93
CA PHE A 96 -7.21 -7.82 -6.02
C PHE A 96 -8.73 -7.77 -6.20
N GLU A 97 -9.20 -7.67 -7.44
CA GLU A 97 -10.62 -7.72 -7.79
C GLU A 97 -11.26 -9.04 -7.35
N GLU A 98 -10.63 -10.18 -7.68
CA GLU A 98 -11.08 -11.50 -7.23
C GLU A 98 -11.13 -11.59 -5.70
N GLY A 99 -10.12 -11.05 -5.01
CA GLY A 99 -10.06 -11.01 -3.55
C GLY A 99 -11.22 -10.24 -2.94
N LEU A 100 -11.60 -9.11 -3.52
CA LEU A 100 -12.78 -8.35 -3.10
C LEU A 100 -14.08 -9.11 -3.39
N ASP A 101 -14.21 -9.75 -4.57
CA ASP A 101 -15.39 -10.55 -4.93
C ASP A 101 -15.57 -11.73 -4.00
N ARG A 102 -14.49 -12.45 -3.70
CA ARG A 102 -14.51 -13.59 -2.79
C ARG A 102 -14.76 -13.16 -1.35
N ALA A 103 -14.11 -12.07 -0.90
CA ALA A 103 -14.32 -11.54 0.44
C ALA A 103 -15.78 -11.13 0.66
N GLU A 104 -16.44 -10.55 -0.35
CA GLU A 104 -17.84 -10.15 -0.24
C GLU A 104 -18.78 -11.32 0.01
N ASN A 105 -18.52 -12.49 -0.59
CA ASN A 105 -19.42 -13.64 -0.59
C ASN A 105 -19.01 -14.77 0.37
N GLU A 106 -17.70 -14.97 0.59
CA GLU A 106 -17.19 -16.20 1.20
C GLU A 106 -16.41 -15.95 2.51
N PHE A 107 -15.91 -14.74 2.74
CA PHE A 107 -15.08 -14.40 3.90
C PHE A 107 -15.72 -13.30 4.73
N ASP A 108 -15.25 -13.12 5.96
CA ASP A 108 -15.70 -12.06 6.86
C ASP A 108 -14.92 -10.75 6.68
N GLY A 109 -13.74 -10.82 6.04
CA GLY A 109 -12.93 -9.67 5.71
C GLY A 109 -11.65 -10.04 4.97
N LEU A 110 -10.87 -9.02 4.60
CA LEU A 110 -9.72 -9.11 3.73
C LEU A 110 -8.50 -8.43 4.35
N VAL A 111 -7.33 -9.06 4.24
CA VAL A 111 -6.04 -8.44 4.48
C VAL A 111 -5.37 -8.16 3.14
N ILE A 112 -4.73 -7.00 3.01
CA ILE A 112 -3.87 -6.66 1.89
C ILE A 112 -2.45 -6.56 2.42
N GLY A 113 -1.56 -7.46 2.01
CA GLY A 113 -0.21 -7.51 2.57
C GLY A 113 0.71 -8.51 1.87
N ASN A 114 1.94 -8.64 2.35
CA ASN A 114 2.90 -9.61 1.86
C ASN A 114 3.99 -9.89 2.91
N GLU A 115 4.85 -10.87 2.65
CA GLU A 115 6.02 -11.20 3.47
C GLU A 115 7.33 -10.61 2.92
N ALA A 116 7.27 -9.74 1.91
CA ALA A 116 8.44 -9.09 1.33
C ALA A 116 8.99 -7.98 2.26
N ASP A 117 10.19 -7.48 1.94
CA ASP A 117 10.78 -6.36 2.68
C ASP A 117 10.03 -5.04 2.46
N ASN A 118 9.33 -4.91 1.35
CA ASN A 118 8.59 -3.72 0.97
C ASN A 118 7.15 -4.06 0.58
N PHE A 119 6.23 -3.21 0.96
CA PHE A 119 4.81 -3.39 0.64
C PHE A 119 4.54 -3.25 -0.84
N CYS A 120 4.84 -2.06 -1.42
CA CYS A 120 4.59 -1.78 -2.83
C CYS A 120 5.35 -0.53 -3.29
N ALA A 121 6.07 -0.63 -4.39
CA ALA A 121 6.80 0.51 -4.98
C ALA A 121 5.95 1.38 -5.93
N GLY A 122 4.64 1.14 -6.02
CA GLY A 122 3.71 1.87 -6.89
C GLY A 122 3.51 1.21 -8.25
N ALA A 123 3.06 1.99 -9.24
CA ALA A 123 2.81 1.50 -10.59
C ALA A 123 4.09 1.16 -11.35
N ASN A 124 4.01 0.24 -12.32
CA ASN A 124 5.10 -0.04 -13.24
C ASN A 124 5.25 1.09 -14.27
N LEU A 125 6.10 2.07 -13.95
CA LEU A 125 6.34 3.23 -14.81
C LEU A 125 6.92 2.88 -16.18
N PHE A 126 7.63 1.75 -16.32
CA PHE A 126 8.13 1.32 -17.61
C PHE A 126 6.98 1.00 -18.58
N VAL A 127 5.95 0.30 -18.11
CA VAL A 127 4.75 -0.01 -18.89
C VAL A 127 4.02 1.28 -19.28
N ALA A 128 3.84 2.20 -18.32
CA ALA A 128 3.20 3.49 -18.58
C ALA A 128 3.96 4.33 -19.65
N VAL A 129 5.28 4.39 -19.55
CA VAL A 129 6.12 5.09 -20.56
C VAL A 129 6.01 4.44 -21.94
N MET A 130 6.05 3.10 -22.01
CA MET A 130 5.92 2.39 -23.28
C MET A 130 4.54 2.60 -23.90
N ALA A 131 3.47 2.58 -23.12
CA ALA A 131 2.12 2.87 -23.59
C ALA A 131 2.01 4.31 -24.12
N ALA A 132 2.56 5.29 -23.38
CA ALA A 132 2.57 6.70 -23.80
C ALA A 132 3.38 6.93 -25.08
N GLN A 133 4.53 6.25 -25.25
CA GLN A 133 5.35 6.33 -26.48
C GLN A 133 4.62 5.73 -27.71
N ASN A 134 3.73 4.78 -27.49
CA ASN A 134 2.91 4.19 -28.52
C ASN A 134 1.53 4.86 -28.65
N GLU A 135 1.32 6.01 -27.99
CA GLU A 135 0.05 6.77 -28.00
C GLU A 135 -1.18 5.97 -27.55
N MET A 136 -0.97 4.97 -26.70
CA MET A 136 -2.02 4.09 -26.15
C MET A 136 -2.72 4.78 -24.96
N TRP A 137 -3.33 5.93 -25.22
CA TRP A 137 -3.92 6.77 -24.16
C TRP A 137 -5.17 6.15 -23.55
N ASP A 138 -5.97 5.47 -24.36
CA ASP A 138 -7.21 4.82 -23.91
C ASP A 138 -6.90 3.66 -22.94
N GLU A 139 -5.81 2.92 -23.19
CA GLU A 139 -5.33 1.83 -22.32
C GLU A 139 -4.81 2.39 -20.99
N ILE A 140 -4.04 3.50 -21.03
CA ILE A 140 -3.58 4.17 -19.82
C ILE A 140 -4.79 4.65 -18.98
N ASP A 141 -5.78 5.27 -19.62
CA ASP A 141 -6.99 5.75 -18.93
C ASP A 141 -7.78 4.58 -18.32
N ALA A 142 -7.93 3.48 -19.03
CA ALA A 142 -8.59 2.27 -18.54
C ALA A 142 -7.89 1.67 -17.32
N GLU A 143 -6.55 1.57 -17.34
CA GLU A 143 -5.75 1.07 -16.22
C GLU A 143 -5.83 1.99 -14.98
N LEU A 144 -5.75 3.31 -15.20
CA LEU A 144 -5.91 4.29 -14.12
C LEU A 144 -7.33 4.22 -13.54
N LYS A 145 -8.34 4.10 -14.37
CA LYS A 145 -9.72 3.94 -13.91
C LYS A 145 -9.91 2.67 -13.10
N ARG A 146 -9.32 1.56 -13.54
CA ARG A 146 -9.41 0.27 -12.85
C ARG A 146 -8.82 0.32 -11.45
N ILE A 147 -7.63 0.88 -11.25
CA ILE A 147 -7.03 1.00 -9.91
C ILE A 147 -7.80 2.00 -9.03
N GLN A 148 -8.36 3.06 -9.60
CA GLN A 148 -9.26 3.98 -8.88
C GLN A 148 -10.51 3.23 -8.39
N ASP A 149 -11.12 2.41 -9.23
CA ASP A 149 -12.33 1.65 -8.89
C ASP A 149 -12.04 0.59 -7.80
N ILE A 150 -10.90 -0.09 -7.87
CA ILE A 150 -10.44 -1.01 -6.82
C ILE A 150 -10.30 -0.26 -5.49
N ASN A 151 -9.61 0.87 -5.47
CA ASN A 151 -9.39 1.66 -4.27
C ASN A 151 -10.70 2.20 -3.70
N MET A 152 -11.60 2.71 -4.53
CA MET A 152 -12.91 3.18 -4.09
C MET A 152 -13.79 2.05 -3.58
N ARG A 153 -13.79 0.88 -4.24
CA ARG A 153 -14.48 -0.32 -3.77
C ARG A 153 -13.94 -0.76 -2.41
N MET A 154 -12.62 -0.77 -2.23
CA MET A 154 -11.96 -1.13 -0.98
C MET A 154 -12.38 -0.20 0.16
N ARG A 155 -12.42 1.11 -0.09
CA ARG A 155 -12.82 2.13 0.89
C ARG A 155 -14.25 1.95 1.39
N TYR A 156 -15.18 1.61 0.52
CA TYR A 156 -16.60 1.45 0.82
C TYR A 156 -17.04 -0.01 0.93
N PHE A 157 -16.07 -0.91 1.08
CA PHE A 157 -16.36 -2.34 1.12
C PHE A 157 -17.21 -2.69 2.35
N PRO A 158 -18.25 -3.55 2.19
CA PRO A 158 -19.19 -3.86 3.28
C PRO A 158 -18.55 -4.65 4.42
N LYS A 159 -17.39 -5.23 4.23
CA LYS A 159 -16.61 -5.99 5.21
C LYS A 159 -15.24 -5.32 5.46
N PRO A 160 -14.56 -5.57 6.59
CA PRO A 160 -13.26 -4.96 6.86
C PRO A 160 -12.22 -5.32 5.80
N VAL A 161 -11.51 -4.32 5.27
CA VAL A 161 -10.30 -4.48 4.46
C VAL A 161 -9.16 -3.84 5.23
N VAL A 162 -8.26 -4.65 5.78
CA VAL A 162 -7.12 -4.19 6.57
C VAL A 162 -5.87 -4.24 5.73
N VAL A 163 -5.17 -3.12 5.60
CA VAL A 163 -3.91 -3.04 4.86
C VAL A 163 -2.73 -3.16 5.82
N ALA A 164 -1.76 -4.02 5.49
CA ALA A 164 -0.61 -4.35 6.34
C ALA A 164 0.72 -3.90 5.69
N PRO A 165 1.02 -2.58 5.61
CA PRO A 165 2.23 -2.10 4.96
C PRO A 165 3.47 -2.27 5.82
N VAL A 166 4.60 -2.57 5.13
CA VAL A 166 5.95 -2.71 5.68
C VAL A 166 6.97 -2.13 4.69
N GLY A 167 8.07 -1.55 5.17
CA GLY A 167 9.09 -0.99 4.31
C GLY A 167 8.54 0.09 3.37
N PHE A 168 8.74 -0.02 2.08
CA PHE A 168 8.28 0.97 1.11
C PHE A 168 6.81 0.78 0.72
N ALA A 169 6.04 1.88 0.81
CA ALA A 169 4.68 2.01 0.29
C ALA A 169 4.62 3.33 -0.51
N PHE A 170 5.02 3.30 -1.78
CA PHE A 170 5.18 4.49 -2.61
C PHE A 170 4.11 4.63 -3.67
N GLY A 171 3.73 5.85 -4.01
CA GLY A 171 2.81 6.15 -5.08
C GLY A 171 1.50 5.36 -4.95
N GLY A 172 1.15 4.57 -5.96
CA GLY A 172 -0.02 3.67 -5.92
C GLY A 172 -0.07 2.75 -4.69
N GLY A 173 1.10 2.35 -4.14
CA GLY A 173 1.15 1.61 -2.88
C GLY A 173 0.66 2.43 -1.68
N ALA A 174 1.02 3.72 -1.61
CA ALA A 174 0.49 4.63 -0.60
C ALA A 174 -1.02 4.87 -0.79
N GLU A 175 -1.49 4.90 -2.05
CA GLU A 175 -2.90 5.04 -2.37
C GLU A 175 -3.72 3.84 -1.90
N ILE A 176 -3.23 2.61 -2.10
CA ILE A 176 -3.81 1.38 -1.53
C ILE A 176 -3.89 1.48 0.01
N VAL A 177 -2.78 1.87 0.66
CA VAL A 177 -2.74 2.02 2.13
C VAL A 177 -3.82 2.99 2.61
N MET A 178 -3.99 4.13 1.95
CA MET A 178 -4.95 5.15 2.35
C MET A 178 -6.42 4.76 2.12
N HIS A 179 -6.71 3.76 1.29
CA HIS A 179 -8.08 3.33 1.01
C HIS A 179 -8.56 2.14 1.84
N GLY A 180 -7.70 1.53 2.66
CA GLY A 180 -8.11 0.49 3.61
C GLY A 180 -9.11 0.99 4.65
N SER A 181 -9.97 0.08 5.13
CA SER A 181 -10.85 0.36 6.26
C SER A 181 -10.07 0.66 7.53
N ARG A 182 -8.91 0.03 7.66
CA ARG A 182 -7.92 0.19 8.73
C ARG A 182 -6.54 -0.15 8.20
N VAL A 183 -5.52 0.49 8.75
CA VAL A 183 -4.12 0.11 8.52
C VAL A 183 -3.53 -0.48 9.79
N VAL A 184 -2.87 -1.62 9.64
CA VAL A 184 -1.97 -2.19 10.65
C VAL A 184 -0.57 -2.13 10.06
N SER A 185 0.20 -1.14 10.45
CA SER A 185 1.50 -0.81 9.85
C SER A 185 2.66 -1.36 10.65
N ALA A 186 3.72 -1.82 10.00
CA ALA A 186 5.01 -1.93 10.67
C ALA A 186 5.47 -0.55 11.15
N ALA A 187 6.19 -0.49 12.30
CA ALA A 187 6.74 0.76 12.81
C ALA A 187 7.72 1.39 11.81
N GLU A 188 8.51 0.57 11.12
CA GLU A 188 9.38 0.96 10.01
C GLU A 188 8.58 0.93 8.71
N LEU A 189 8.03 2.09 8.37
CA LEU A 189 7.25 2.32 7.15
C LEU A 189 7.78 3.57 6.45
N TYR A 190 8.11 3.44 5.18
CA TYR A 190 8.48 4.54 4.30
C TYR A 190 7.34 4.75 3.31
N ILE A 191 6.51 5.76 3.53
CA ILE A 191 5.31 6.00 2.73
C ILE A 191 5.28 7.40 2.15
N GLY A 192 4.90 7.53 0.89
CA GLY A 192 4.81 8.82 0.21
C GLY A 192 4.17 8.76 -1.16
N GLN A 193 3.62 9.90 -1.58
CA GLN A 193 3.23 10.16 -2.95
C GLN A 193 4.46 10.70 -3.69
N VAL A 194 5.12 9.86 -4.48
CA VAL A 194 6.44 10.17 -5.05
C VAL A 194 6.40 10.43 -6.57
N GLU A 195 5.22 10.56 -7.11
CA GLU A 195 4.94 10.65 -8.56
C GLU A 195 5.57 11.87 -9.22
N SER A 196 5.75 12.98 -8.49
CA SER A 196 6.43 14.17 -9.01
C SER A 196 7.90 13.90 -9.38
N GLY A 197 8.56 12.95 -8.71
CA GLY A 197 9.93 12.55 -9.02
C GLY A 197 10.11 12.07 -10.47
N PRO A 198 9.34 11.09 -10.94
CA PRO A 198 9.35 10.66 -12.35
C PRO A 198 8.59 11.59 -13.31
N GLY A 199 7.95 12.65 -12.85
CA GLY A 199 7.35 13.68 -13.70
C GLY A 199 5.85 13.52 -13.97
N VAL A 200 5.11 12.85 -13.06
CA VAL A 200 3.65 12.68 -13.14
C VAL A 200 2.99 13.13 -11.83
N ILE A 201 1.68 12.99 -11.72
CA ILE A 201 0.92 13.25 -10.49
C ILE A 201 0.24 11.98 -9.99
N PRO A 202 -0.09 11.86 -8.68
CA PRO A 202 -0.84 10.73 -8.16
C PRO A 202 -2.20 10.59 -8.87
N ALA A 203 -2.53 9.39 -9.31
CA ALA A 203 -3.70 9.16 -10.15
C ALA A 203 -4.68 8.10 -9.63
N ALA A 204 -4.32 7.33 -8.58
CA ALA A 204 -5.20 6.29 -8.04
C ALA A 204 -5.98 6.72 -6.78
N GLY A 205 -6.15 8.04 -6.57
CA GLY A 205 -6.95 8.61 -5.49
C GLY A 205 -6.16 9.22 -4.33
N GLY A 206 -4.82 9.23 -4.38
CA GLY A 206 -3.97 9.75 -3.30
C GLY A 206 -4.17 11.24 -3.03
N VAL A 207 -4.31 12.05 -4.08
CA VAL A 207 -4.63 13.47 -3.95
C VAL A 207 -5.92 13.68 -3.16
N LYS A 208 -6.98 12.99 -3.57
CA LYS A 208 -8.28 13.03 -2.91
C LYS A 208 -8.18 12.61 -1.44
N GLU A 209 -7.48 11.51 -1.15
CA GLU A 209 -7.35 11.01 0.23
C GLU A 209 -6.58 11.97 1.13
N LEU A 210 -5.51 12.59 0.66
CA LEU A 210 -4.80 13.59 1.45
C LEU A 210 -5.64 14.85 1.68
N LEU A 211 -6.40 15.32 0.69
CA LEU A 211 -7.34 16.42 0.87
C LEU A 211 -8.42 16.06 1.91
N ARG A 212 -8.99 14.86 1.82
CA ARG A 212 -9.99 14.37 2.77
C ARG A 212 -9.45 14.30 4.20
N ARG A 213 -8.19 13.91 4.37
CA ARG A 213 -7.56 13.71 5.69
C ARG A 213 -6.99 14.98 6.29
N VAL A 214 -6.46 15.87 5.48
CA VAL A 214 -5.73 17.08 5.94
C VAL A 214 -6.58 18.34 5.79
N LEU A 215 -7.27 18.52 4.66
CA LEU A 215 -8.03 19.73 4.38
C LEU A 215 -9.49 19.67 4.89
N ASN A 216 -10.20 18.56 4.70
CA ASN A 216 -11.61 18.48 5.07
C ASN A 216 -11.88 18.75 6.57
N PRO A 217 -11.12 18.18 7.55
CA PRO A 217 -11.43 18.37 8.95
C PRO A 217 -11.49 19.83 9.40
N PRO A 218 -10.48 20.70 9.11
CA PRO A 218 -10.59 22.10 9.46
C PRO A 218 -11.70 22.85 8.70
N MET A 219 -12.04 22.46 7.46
CA MET A 219 -13.08 23.14 6.67
C MET A 219 -14.51 22.89 7.17
N ARG A 220 -14.70 22.03 8.16
CA ARG A 220 -15.98 21.86 8.86
C ARG A 220 -16.22 22.92 9.93
N ALA A 221 -15.18 23.67 10.33
CA ALA A 221 -15.29 24.77 11.27
C ALA A 221 -15.64 26.08 10.54
N GLU A 222 -16.46 26.92 11.18
CA GLU A 222 -16.76 28.24 10.67
C GLU A 222 -15.49 29.11 10.61
N ASN A 223 -15.34 29.87 9.53
CA ASN A 223 -14.23 30.80 9.31
C ASN A 223 -12.82 30.17 9.26
N ALA A 224 -12.72 28.87 8.95
CA ALA A 224 -11.42 28.24 8.76
C ALA A 224 -10.79 28.67 7.43
N GLU A 225 -9.48 28.91 7.45
CA GLU A 225 -8.71 29.25 6.26
C GLU A 225 -8.21 27.97 5.56
N ALA A 226 -8.57 27.77 4.31
CA ALA A 226 -8.22 26.56 3.57
C ALA A 226 -6.77 26.54 3.08
N LEU A 227 -6.19 27.72 2.76
CA LEU A 227 -4.91 27.84 2.05
C LEU A 227 -3.73 27.16 2.78
N PRO A 228 -3.54 27.28 4.08
CA PRO A 228 -2.43 26.59 4.78
C PRO A 228 -2.49 25.06 4.66
N PHE A 229 -3.67 24.48 4.77
CA PHE A 229 -3.87 23.02 4.66
C PHE A 229 -3.74 22.54 3.21
N LEU A 230 -4.25 23.31 2.26
CA LEU A 230 -4.07 23.04 0.85
C LEU A 230 -2.58 23.06 0.45
N GLN A 231 -1.82 24.07 0.93
CA GLN A 231 -0.38 24.17 0.71
C GLN A 231 0.38 23.00 1.37
N GLN A 232 -0.02 22.58 2.55
CA GLN A 232 0.57 21.38 3.19
C GLN A 232 0.42 20.15 2.30
N VAL A 233 -0.77 19.87 1.77
CA VAL A 233 -1.00 18.74 0.87
C VAL A 233 -0.20 18.89 -0.44
N LEU A 234 -0.24 20.10 -1.04
CA LEU A 234 0.50 20.40 -2.27
C LEU A 234 2.00 20.13 -2.10
N LEU A 235 2.61 20.66 -1.05
CA LEU A 235 4.04 20.48 -0.79
C LEU A 235 4.37 19.02 -0.45
N THR A 236 3.51 18.32 0.28
CA THR A 236 3.70 16.89 0.58
C THR A 236 3.81 16.07 -0.70
N ILE A 237 2.93 16.31 -1.68
CA ILE A 237 2.91 15.56 -2.95
C ILE A 237 4.02 16.09 -3.88
N PHE A 238 4.08 17.42 -4.10
CA PHE A 238 4.98 18.01 -5.08
C PHE A 238 6.46 17.80 -4.71
N MET A 239 6.82 17.86 -3.43
CA MET A 239 8.18 17.59 -2.95
C MET A 239 8.47 16.10 -2.77
N ALA A 240 7.56 15.22 -3.20
CA ALA A 240 7.66 13.77 -3.03
C ALA A 240 8.03 13.38 -1.59
N LYS A 241 7.38 14.02 -0.60
CA LYS A 241 7.71 13.79 0.80
C LYS A 241 7.43 12.34 1.18
N VAL A 242 8.45 11.66 1.69
CA VAL A 242 8.36 10.31 2.26
C VAL A 242 8.40 10.42 3.78
N ALA A 243 7.38 9.90 4.46
CA ALA A 243 7.45 9.63 5.87
C ALA A 243 8.35 8.42 6.12
N THR A 244 9.22 8.49 7.13
CA THR A 244 10.25 7.48 7.41
C THR A 244 9.90 6.56 8.58
N SER A 245 8.70 6.71 9.12
CA SER A 245 8.12 5.85 10.15
C SER A 245 6.59 5.90 10.09
N ALA A 246 5.93 4.92 10.68
CA ALA A 246 4.48 4.93 10.83
C ALA A 246 3.98 6.15 11.62
N GLU A 247 4.76 6.63 12.61
CA GLU A 247 4.39 7.80 13.40
C GLU A 247 4.50 9.10 12.57
N GLU A 248 5.56 9.27 11.77
CA GLU A 248 5.63 10.40 10.85
C GLU A 248 4.54 10.32 9.78
N ALA A 249 4.22 9.11 9.29
CA ALA A 249 3.13 8.90 8.34
C ALA A 249 1.77 9.39 8.88
N ARG A 250 1.53 9.23 10.20
CA ARG A 250 0.36 9.77 10.88
C ARG A 250 0.35 11.30 10.90
N GLN A 251 1.48 11.91 11.21
CA GLN A 251 1.63 13.38 11.23
C GLN A 251 1.44 14.02 9.85
N VAL A 252 1.88 13.33 8.79
CA VAL A 252 1.75 13.81 7.41
C VAL A 252 0.35 13.59 6.84
N GLY A 253 -0.41 12.62 7.36
CA GLY A 253 -1.76 12.29 6.94
C GLY A 253 -1.88 11.01 6.09
N PHE A 254 -0.79 10.26 5.89
CA PHE A 254 -0.85 8.95 5.22
C PHE A 254 -1.49 7.90 6.12
N LEU A 255 -1.31 7.96 7.42
CA LEU A 255 -2.02 7.17 8.43
C LEU A 255 -2.94 8.07 9.27
N THR A 256 -3.88 7.44 9.97
CA THR A 256 -4.82 8.10 10.89
C THR A 256 -4.57 7.68 12.33
N GLU A 257 -5.16 8.39 13.30
CA GLU A 257 -5.07 8.05 14.73
C GLU A 257 -5.67 6.67 15.03
N SER A 258 -6.59 6.21 14.21
CA SER A 258 -7.23 4.91 14.39
C SER A 258 -6.39 3.74 13.86
N ASP A 259 -5.34 4.01 13.09
CA ASP A 259 -4.47 2.97 12.52
C ASP A 259 -3.51 2.44 13.60
N ARG A 260 -3.15 1.17 13.49
CA ARG A 260 -2.29 0.49 14.47
C ARG A 260 -0.85 0.43 13.98
N VAL A 261 0.08 0.47 14.92
CA VAL A 261 1.53 0.31 14.65
C VAL A 261 2.03 -0.93 15.37
N VAL A 262 2.75 -1.78 14.64
CA VAL A 262 3.33 -3.04 15.11
C VAL A 262 4.86 -2.91 15.10
N MET A 263 5.47 -3.07 16.28
CA MET A 263 6.92 -2.92 16.43
C MET A 263 7.70 -4.10 15.84
N ASN A 264 7.19 -5.31 16.00
CA ASN A 264 7.80 -6.51 15.42
C ASN A 264 7.07 -6.87 14.11
N ARG A 265 7.73 -6.64 12.97
CA ARG A 265 7.17 -6.92 11.64
C ARG A 265 6.74 -8.38 11.45
N ASP A 266 7.35 -9.31 12.17
CA ASP A 266 6.99 -10.72 12.07
C ASP A 266 5.56 -11.02 12.59
N HIS A 267 5.02 -10.13 13.41
CA HIS A 267 3.65 -10.20 13.90
C HIS A 267 2.65 -9.43 13.01
N LEU A 268 3.13 -8.71 11.99
CA LEU A 268 2.31 -7.77 11.22
C LEU A 268 1.05 -8.41 10.62
N LEU A 269 1.21 -9.55 9.95
CA LEU A 269 0.08 -10.25 9.31
C LEU A 269 -0.91 -10.85 10.32
N ALA A 270 -0.40 -11.36 11.44
CA ALA A 270 -1.25 -11.87 12.53
C ALA A 270 -2.05 -10.73 13.18
N GLU A 271 -1.43 -9.58 13.41
CA GLU A 271 -2.11 -8.39 13.94
C GLU A 271 -3.11 -7.82 12.94
N ALA A 272 -2.81 -7.85 11.62
CA ALA A 272 -3.76 -7.45 10.59
C ALA A 272 -4.98 -8.37 10.54
N LYS A 273 -4.78 -9.70 10.59
CA LYS A 273 -5.88 -10.67 10.72
C LYS A 273 -6.71 -10.43 11.99
N SER A 274 -6.04 -10.22 13.11
CA SER A 274 -6.68 -9.93 14.39
C SER A 274 -7.53 -8.66 14.33
N GLU A 275 -7.07 -7.62 13.64
CA GLU A 275 -7.81 -6.37 13.42
C GLU A 275 -9.08 -6.61 12.58
N VAL A 276 -8.98 -7.41 11.48
CA VAL A 276 -10.16 -7.81 10.70
C VAL A 276 -11.20 -8.46 11.62
N LEU A 277 -10.79 -9.47 12.39
CA LEU A 277 -11.70 -10.21 13.30
C LEU A 277 -12.29 -9.30 14.39
N HIS A 278 -11.48 -8.35 14.91
CA HIS A 278 -11.96 -7.35 15.87
C HIS A 278 -13.03 -6.45 15.26
N MET A 279 -12.80 -5.94 14.05
CA MET A 279 -13.76 -5.09 13.34
C MET A 279 -15.07 -5.83 13.03
N VAL A 280 -14.99 -7.08 12.58
CA VAL A 280 -16.16 -7.95 12.35
C VAL A 280 -16.96 -8.12 13.65
N LYS A 281 -16.29 -8.52 14.73
CA LYS A 281 -16.92 -8.71 16.05
C LYS A 281 -17.55 -7.43 16.59
N SER A 282 -16.99 -6.27 16.27
CA SER A 282 -17.50 -4.96 16.67
C SER A 282 -18.64 -4.45 15.79
N GLY A 283 -19.06 -5.23 14.77
CA GLY A 283 -20.15 -4.85 13.88
C GLY A 283 -19.75 -3.77 12.87
N TYR A 284 -18.59 -3.94 12.23
CA TYR A 284 -18.09 -3.03 11.20
C TYR A 284 -19.15 -2.64 10.18
N LYS A 285 -19.15 -1.38 9.83
CA LYS A 285 -19.90 -0.83 8.69
C LYS A 285 -18.97 0.07 7.90
N PRO A 286 -19.07 0.08 6.56
CA PRO A 286 -18.28 0.99 5.74
C PRO A 286 -18.59 2.45 6.09
N PRO A 287 -17.65 3.37 5.89
CA PRO A 287 -17.90 4.79 6.06
C PRO A 287 -18.98 5.26 5.08
N LEU A 288 -19.69 6.31 5.45
CA LEU A 288 -20.58 7.00 4.51
C LEU A 288 -19.76 7.76 3.47
N PRO A 289 -20.26 7.90 2.22
CA PRO A 289 -19.61 8.74 1.22
C PRO A 289 -19.39 10.16 1.78
N GLU A 290 -18.18 10.65 1.62
CA GLU A 290 -17.81 12.01 2.02
C GLU A 290 -17.65 12.90 0.81
N LYS A 291 -17.89 14.20 1.02
CA LYS A 291 -17.52 15.21 0.03
C LYS A 291 -16.12 15.73 0.30
N ILE A 292 -15.45 16.17 -0.73
CA ILE A 292 -14.13 16.80 -0.66
C ILE A 292 -14.31 18.31 -0.80
N TYR A 293 -13.62 19.07 0.06
CA TYR A 293 -13.65 20.53 -0.05
C TYR A 293 -12.73 20.98 -1.18
N ALA A 294 -13.33 21.49 -2.24
CA ALA A 294 -12.64 22.06 -3.38
C ALA A 294 -12.53 23.59 -3.20
N CYS A 295 -11.30 24.10 -3.16
CA CYS A 295 -11.03 25.51 -2.83
C CYS A 295 -11.34 26.50 -3.97
N GLY A 296 -11.54 26.01 -5.21
CA GLY A 296 -11.90 26.82 -6.36
C GLY A 296 -10.77 27.68 -6.92
N ARG A 297 -11.12 28.52 -7.89
CA ARG A 297 -10.17 29.29 -8.72
C ARG A 297 -9.30 30.29 -7.96
N ASP A 298 -9.75 30.85 -6.85
CA ASP A 298 -8.97 31.82 -6.11
C ASP A 298 -7.77 31.17 -5.42
N ALA A 299 -7.95 29.95 -4.87
CA ALA A 299 -6.87 29.14 -4.36
C ALA A 299 -5.94 28.66 -5.48
N LEU A 300 -6.47 28.30 -6.64
CA LEU A 300 -5.66 27.95 -7.81
C LEU A 300 -4.80 29.13 -8.26
N ALA A 301 -5.34 30.34 -8.27
CA ALA A 301 -4.59 31.56 -8.59
C ALA A 301 -3.43 31.80 -7.60
N ALA A 302 -3.67 31.57 -6.31
CA ALA A 302 -2.61 31.67 -5.28
C ALA A 302 -1.50 30.62 -5.51
N ILE A 303 -1.86 29.38 -5.84
CA ILE A 303 -0.89 28.31 -6.20
C ILE A 303 -0.11 28.72 -7.46
N ARG A 304 -0.77 29.21 -8.51
CA ARG A 304 -0.10 29.66 -9.74
C ARG A 304 0.89 30.81 -9.49
N ALA A 305 0.53 31.75 -8.63
CA ALA A 305 1.45 32.83 -8.22
C ALA A 305 2.67 32.28 -7.48
N GLN A 306 2.49 31.30 -6.61
CA GLN A 306 3.60 30.63 -5.91
C GLN A 306 4.50 29.86 -6.88
N ILE A 307 3.93 29.09 -7.80
CA ILE A 307 4.68 28.37 -8.85
C ILE A 307 5.51 29.34 -9.68
N TYR A 308 4.92 30.48 -10.10
CA TYR A 308 5.61 31.52 -10.84
C TYR A 308 6.84 32.06 -10.08
N MET A 309 6.70 32.35 -8.77
CA MET A 309 7.83 32.81 -7.94
C MET A 309 8.95 31.77 -7.86
N PHE A 310 8.62 30.48 -7.71
CA PHE A 310 9.62 29.42 -7.67
C PHE A 310 10.31 29.22 -9.02
N LEU A 311 9.57 29.33 -10.11
CA LEU A 311 10.12 29.22 -11.48
C LEU A 311 11.09 30.37 -11.77
N GLU A 312 10.68 31.63 -11.52
CA GLU A 312 11.52 32.82 -11.72
C GLU A 312 12.72 32.83 -10.77
N GLY A 313 12.55 32.35 -9.54
CA GLY A 313 13.62 32.17 -8.57
C GLY A 313 14.59 31.04 -8.88
N LYS A 314 14.34 30.24 -9.96
CA LYS A 314 15.14 29.07 -10.37
C LYS A 314 15.15 27.93 -9.32
N TYR A 315 14.10 27.82 -8.52
CA TYR A 315 13.92 26.72 -7.57
C TYR A 315 13.25 25.48 -8.17
N MET A 316 12.67 25.61 -9.37
CA MET A 316 12.06 24.51 -10.13
C MET A 316 12.28 24.69 -11.63
N SER A 317 12.20 23.57 -12.39
CA SER A 317 12.21 23.59 -13.85
C SER A 317 10.84 23.97 -14.43
N GLU A 318 10.79 24.26 -15.74
CA GLU A 318 9.52 24.47 -16.45
C GLU A 318 8.63 23.22 -16.41
N HIS A 319 9.22 22.04 -16.41
CA HIS A 319 8.49 20.78 -16.31
C HIS A 319 7.89 20.60 -14.91
N ASP A 320 8.64 20.88 -13.85
CA ASP A 320 8.15 20.85 -12.47
C ASP A 320 7.01 21.84 -12.27
N ALA A 321 7.11 23.04 -12.86
CA ALA A 321 6.05 24.04 -12.84
C ALA A 321 4.76 23.53 -13.48
N LYS A 322 4.87 22.79 -14.61
CA LYS A 322 3.73 22.16 -15.28
C LYS A 322 3.08 21.08 -14.41
N ILE A 323 3.88 20.23 -13.73
CA ILE A 323 3.38 19.21 -12.79
C ILE A 323 2.66 19.88 -11.64
N ALA A 324 3.29 20.89 -11.00
CA ALA A 324 2.70 21.62 -9.88
C ALA A 324 1.38 22.32 -10.26
N GLU A 325 1.30 22.88 -11.47
CA GLU A 325 0.06 23.49 -11.97
C GLU A 325 -1.06 22.46 -12.15
N LYS A 326 -0.76 21.31 -12.76
CA LYS A 326 -1.74 20.23 -12.94
C LYS A 326 -2.21 19.67 -11.59
N LEU A 327 -1.27 19.47 -10.66
CA LEU A 327 -1.60 19.05 -9.30
C LEU A 327 -2.48 20.08 -8.60
N GLY A 328 -2.11 21.37 -8.65
CA GLY A 328 -2.91 22.47 -8.08
C GLY A 328 -4.29 22.54 -8.68
N TYR A 329 -4.42 22.34 -10.00
CA TYR A 329 -5.71 22.33 -10.72
C TYR A 329 -6.63 21.21 -10.17
N VAL A 330 -6.10 19.98 -10.05
CA VAL A 330 -6.87 18.84 -9.49
C VAL A 330 -7.26 19.10 -8.04
N MET A 331 -6.32 19.55 -7.20
CA MET A 331 -6.53 19.76 -5.77
C MET A 331 -7.57 20.84 -5.45
N THR A 332 -7.73 21.83 -6.32
CA THR A 332 -8.67 22.94 -6.12
C THR A 332 -10.04 22.69 -6.74
N GLY A 333 -10.24 21.55 -7.43
CA GLY A 333 -11.47 21.25 -8.16
C GLY A 333 -11.55 21.99 -9.49
N GLY A 334 -10.41 22.25 -10.12
CA GLY A 334 -10.33 22.94 -11.40
C GLY A 334 -10.72 24.42 -11.31
N GLU A 335 -11.52 24.89 -12.27
CA GLU A 335 -11.93 26.30 -12.39
C GLU A 335 -13.30 26.60 -11.73
N LEU A 336 -13.61 25.92 -10.63
CA LEU A 336 -14.80 26.22 -9.85
C LEU A 336 -14.78 27.70 -9.45
N SER A 337 -15.89 28.39 -9.66
CA SER A 337 -15.99 29.85 -9.44
C SER A 337 -15.86 30.25 -7.97
N GLN A 338 -16.17 29.32 -7.05
CA GLN A 338 -16.10 29.52 -5.60
C GLN A 338 -15.83 28.22 -4.90
N PRO A 339 -15.31 28.25 -3.66
CA PRO A 339 -15.13 27.06 -2.83
C PRO A 339 -16.45 26.32 -2.63
N THR A 340 -16.40 24.98 -2.73
CA THR A 340 -17.59 24.13 -2.53
C THR A 340 -17.21 22.71 -2.16
N TRP A 341 -18.17 21.97 -1.61
CA TRP A 341 -18.04 20.55 -1.35
C TRP A 341 -18.45 19.75 -2.59
N VAL A 342 -17.53 19.00 -3.16
CA VAL A 342 -17.75 18.14 -4.34
C VAL A 342 -17.80 16.67 -3.95
N GLU A 343 -18.43 15.85 -4.77
CA GLU A 343 -18.41 14.39 -4.59
C GLU A 343 -16.99 13.84 -4.81
N GLU A 344 -16.64 12.72 -4.19
CA GLU A 344 -15.30 12.12 -4.30
C GLU A 344 -14.92 11.72 -5.74
N GLN A 345 -15.92 11.53 -6.61
CA GLN A 345 -15.73 11.19 -8.03
C GLN A 345 -15.51 12.39 -8.94
N TYR A 346 -15.68 13.60 -8.40
CA TYR A 346 -15.46 14.84 -9.15
C TYR A 346 -13.98 15.04 -9.46
#